data_a9f2198112c27da7f03a1dd05b7453ae
#
_entry.id   a9f2198112c27da7f03a1dd05b7453ae
#
_cell.length_a   1.000
_cell.length_b   1.000
_cell.length_c   1.000
_cell.angle_alpha   90.00
_cell.angle_beta   90.00
_cell.angle_gamma   90.00
#
_symmetry.space_group_name_H-M   'P 1'
#
loop_
_entity.id
_entity.type
_entity.pdbx_description
1 polymer ?
#
loop_
_entity_poly.entity_id
_entity_poly.type
_entity_poly.pdbx_seq_one_letter_code
_entity_poly.pdbx_strand_id
1 'polypeptide(L)'
;MQQNPTGRRGFGGMRIWILVLFAAYAGYYWFSNRSTDALTGEKVVIDKNISPQDEKALGLQAYQQIMTQEQPLDPNSQISQQVHEVAQRIIAKIPEVEDALASEHGMQAPHVETAFDWDVNVLKSDQVNAFCLPGGKIAVYSGLVPVAQNADAMAVVLGHEISHALLRHGAQRMTEQKLEQIGQMAGAASGMDQQQMQAVMAVYGYGHALPYARKQETQADEMGLMLAAAACYNPREAI
;
A
#
# COMPACT_ATOMS: atom_id res chain seq x y z
N MET A 1 41.38 47.85 -3.57
CA MET A 1 39.91 47.73 -3.28
C MET A 1 39.22 47.22 -4.52
N GLN A 2 38.98 45.93 -4.58
CA GLN A 2 38.17 45.33 -5.66
C GLN A 2 36.88 44.87 -5.02
N GLN A 3 35.77 45.49 -5.41
CA GLN A 3 34.42 45.12 -5.00
C GLN A 3 34.03 43.87 -5.81
N ASN A 4 33.78 42.78 -5.10
CA ASN A 4 33.15 41.58 -5.64
C ASN A 4 31.67 41.90 -5.87
N PRO A 5 31.12 41.78 -7.10
CA PRO A 5 29.72 41.92 -7.30
C PRO A 5 29.04 40.61 -6.78
N THR A 6 28.29 40.74 -5.70
CA THR A 6 27.34 39.69 -5.27
C THR A 6 26.33 39.48 -6.38
N GLY A 7 26.62 38.54 -7.23
CA GLY A 7 25.66 38.11 -8.26
C GLY A 7 24.40 37.57 -7.59
N ARG A 8 23.31 38.34 -7.62
CA ARG A 8 21.96 37.83 -7.45
C ARG A 8 21.80 36.69 -8.46
N ARG A 9 21.90 35.44 -8.02
CA ARG A 9 21.43 34.28 -8.78
C ARG A 9 19.93 34.45 -8.96
N GLY A 10 19.55 35.14 -10.02
CA GLY A 10 18.16 35.24 -10.43
C GLY A 10 17.69 33.87 -10.92
N PHE A 11 16.40 33.61 -10.82
CA PHE A 11 15.67 32.49 -11.44
C PHE A 11 15.86 32.36 -12.97
N GLY A 12 16.82 33.04 -13.54
CA GLY A 12 17.04 33.25 -14.97
C GLY A 12 17.52 32.06 -15.82
N GLY A 13 17.63 30.87 -15.22
CA GLY A 13 17.98 29.64 -15.98
C GLY A 13 16.89 28.57 -15.94
N MET A 14 15.87 28.72 -15.10
CA MET A 14 14.85 27.69 -14.96
C MET A 14 13.81 27.79 -16.09
N ARG A 15 13.60 26.69 -16.78
CA ARG A 15 12.60 26.57 -17.85
C ARG A 15 11.22 26.35 -17.27
N ILE A 16 10.61 27.39 -16.70
CA ILE A 16 9.32 27.35 -15.97
C ILE A 16 8.20 26.71 -16.80
N TRP A 17 8.21 26.87 -18.11
CA TRP A 17 7.22 26.26 -18.99
C TRP A 17 7.17 24.73 -18.90
N ILE A 18 8.32 24.04 -18.60
CA ILE A 18 8.36 22.59 -18.37
C ILE A 18 7.58 22.24 -17.12
N LEU A 19 7.75 23.02 -16.05
CA LEU A 19 7.01 22.82 -14.80
C LEU A 19 5.50 23.05 -14.99
N VAL A 20 5.12 24.05 -15.80
CA VAL A 20 3.72 24.29 -16.13
C VAL A 20 3.12 23.12 -16.92
N LEU A 21 3.83 22.61 -17.92
CA LEU A 21 3.40 21.43 -18.67
C LEU A 21 3.29 20.19 -17.78
N PHE A 22 4.25 19.99 -16.89
CA PHE A 22 4.18 18.91 -15.91
C PHE A 22 2.97 19.07 -14.98
N ALA A 23 2.74 20.27 -14.42
CA ALA A 23 1.60 20.51 -13.57
C ALA A 23 0.26 20.27 -14.27
N ALA A 24 0.15 20.68 -15.54
CA ALA A 24 -1.02 20.39 -16.37
C ALA A 24 -1.21 18.89 -16.62
N TYR A 25 -0.11 18.18 -16.93
CA TYR A 25 -0.13 16.73 -17.09
C TYR A 25 -0.49 16.02 -15.79
N ALA A 26 0.13 16.39 -14.66
CA ALA A 26 -0.15 15.80 -13.34
C ALA A 26 -1.61 16.02 -12.94
N GLY A 27 -2.15 17.22 -13.17
CA GLY A 27 -3.56 17.52 -12.93
C GLY A 27 -4.49 16.68 -13.79
N TYR A 28 -4.21 16.57 -15.10
CA TYR A 28 -4.97 15.70 -16.00
C TYR A 28 -4.89 14.22 -15.57
N TYR A 29 -3.69 13.74 -15.28
CA TYR A 29 -3.45 12.36 -14.82
C TYR A 29 -4.21 12.06 -13.53
N TRP A 30 -4.12 12.95 -12.53
CA TRP A 30 -4.83 12.81 -11.28
C TRP A 30 -6.35 12.76 -11.48
N PHE A 31 -6.89 13.66 -12.28
CA PHE A 31 -8.32 13.73 -12.54
C PHE A 31 -8.81 12.51 -13.33
N SER A 32 -8.05 12.06 -14.34
CA SER A 32 -8.44 10.94 -15.20
C SER A 32 -8.33 9.57 -14.50
N ASN A 33 -7.48 9.44 -13.48
CA ASN A 33 -7.26 8.20 -12.74
C ASN A 33 -7.97 8.17 -11.36
N ARG A 34 -8.71 9.23 -11.05
CA ARG A 34 -9.46 9.32 -9.81
C ARG A 34 -10.75 8.51 -9.88
N SER A 35 -10.99 7.69 -8.86
CA SER A 35 -12.24 6.94 -8.65
C SER A 35 -12.69 7.05 -7.20
N THR A 36 -13.90 6.60 -6.92
CA THR A 36 -14.34 6.37 -5.55
C THR A 36 -14.12 4.90 -5.24
N ASP A 37 -13.42 4.63 -4.15
CA ASP A 37 -13.29 3.28 -3.62
C ASP A 37 -14.61 2.87 -2.96
N ALA A 38 -15.10 1.67 -3.30
CA ALA A 38 -16.40 1.21 -2.84
C ALA A 38 -16.40 0.82 -1.36
N LEU A 39 -15.26 0.37 -0.85
CA LEU A 39 -15.16 -0.14 0.52
C LEU A 39 -14.95 0.98 1.54
N THR A 40 -14.35 2.09 1.12
CA THR A 40 -14.05 3.22 2.00
C THR A 40 -14.90 4.46 1.71
N GLY A 41 -15.62 4.50 0.57
CA GLY A 41 -16.34 5.69 0.09
C GLY A 41 -15.44 6.85 -0.34
N GLU A 42 -14.13 6.69 -0.25
CA GLU A 42 -13.17 7.76 -0.44
C GLU A 42 -12.65 7.86 -1.88
N LYS A 43 -12.10 9.04 -2.22
CA LYS A 43 -11.46 9.22 -3.52
C LYS A 43 -10.03 8.69 -3.49
N VAL A 44 -9.75 7.78 -4.41
CA VAL A 44 -8.43 7.19 -4.63
C VAL A 44 -7.94 7.47 -6.05
N VAL A 45 -6.63 7.45 -6.25
CA VAL A 45 -6.01 7.61 -7.56
C VAL A 45 -5.21 6.36 -7.87
N ILE A 46 -5.65 5.60 -8.86
CA ILE A 46 -4.96 4.40 -9.34
C ILE A 46 -4.81 4.53 -10.85
N ASP A 47 -3.58 4.41 -11.34
CA ASP A 47 -3.31 4.42 -12.79
C ASP A 47 -4.12 3.31 -13.47
N LYS A 48 -4.98 3.68 -14.41
CA LYS A 48 -5.85 2.76 -15.16
C LYS A 48 -5.08 1.70 -15.95
N ASN A 49 -3.78 1.94 -16.17
CA ASN A 49 -2.90 0.97 -16.82
C ASN A 49 -2.39 -0.10 -15.83
N ILE A 50 -2.64 0.05 -14.52
CA ILE A 50 -2.33 -0.97 -13.52
C ILE A 50 -3.58 -1.85 -13.36
N SER A 51 -3.65 -2.92 -14.13
CA SER A 51 -4.75 -3.88 -14.03
C SER A 51 -4.61 -4.77 -12.77
N PRO A 52 -5.70 -5.35 -12.25
CA PRO A 52 -5.62 -6.34 -11.17
C PRO A 52 -4.73 -7.56 -11.54
N GLN A 53 -4.66 -7.90 -12.81
CA GLN A 53 -3.81 -8.98 -13.33
C GLN A 53 -2.32 -8.61 -13.23
N ASP A 54 -1.97 -7.35 -13.55
CA ASP A 54 -0.59 -6.86 -13.41
C ASP A 54 -0.18 -6.83 -11.93
N GLU A 55 -1.07 -6.38 -11.04
CA GLU A 55 -0.83 -6.41 -9.60
C GLU A 55 -0.59 -7.84 -9.11
N LYS A 56 -1.44 -8.80 -9.52
CA LYS A 56 -1.28 -10.22 -9.17
C LYS A 56 0.05 -10.78 -9.68
N ALA A 57 0.44 -10.45 -10.90
CA ALA A 57 1.71 -10.90 -11.48
C ALA A 57 2.91 -10.33 -10.72
N LEU A 58 2.89 -9.04 -10.37
CA LEU A 58 3.93 -8.39 -9.55
C LEU A 58 3.97 -8.99 -8.14
N GLY A 59 2.82 -9.21 -7.51
CA GLY A 59 2.73 -9.85 -6.21
C GLY A 59 3.31 -11.27 -6.22
N LEU A 60 2.97 -12.06 -7.23
CA LEU A 60 3.53 -13.41 -7.40
C LEU A 60 5.05 -13.38 -7.60
N GLN A 61 5.56 -12.48 -8.43
CA GLN A 61 7.00 -12.33 -8.65
C GLN A 61 7.73 -11.96 -7.37
N ALA A 62 7.21 -10.98 -6.62
CA ALA A 62 7.77 -10.58 -5.34
C ALA A 62 7.74 -11.73 -4.32
N TYR A 63 6.63 -12.46 -4.27
CA TYR A 63 6.49 -13.61 -3.39
C TYR A 63 7.50 -14.72 -3.71
N GLN A 64 7.66 -15.07 -4.98
CA GLN A 64 8.64 -16.06 -5.41
C GLN A 64 10.07 -15.65 -5.03
N GLN A 65 10.41 -14.37 -5.17
CA GLN A 65 11.71 -13.84 -4.76
C GLN A 65 11.92 -14.00 -3.25
N ILE A 66 10.91 -13.69 -2.44
CA ILE A 66 10.97 -13.85 -0.98
C ILE A 66 11.14 -15.33 -0.62
N MET A 67 10.35 -16.22 -1.22
CA MET A 67 10.42 -17.67 -0.99
C MET A 67 11.74 -18.30 -1.39
N THR A 68 12.54 -17.65 -2.25
CA THR A 68 13.91 -18.10 -2.57
C THR A 68 14.96 -17.59 -1.59
N GLN A 69 14.68 -16.49 -0.89
CA GLN A 69 15.60 -15.86 0.07
C GLN A 69 15.35 -16.31 1.51
N GLU A 70 14.09 -16.60 1.82
CA GLU A 70 13.63 -16.99 3.14
C GLU A 70 13.26 -18.46 3.17
N GLN A 71 13.41 -19.09 4.34
CA GLN A 71 13.08 -20.50 4.51
C GLN A 71 11.65 -20.65 5.07
N PRO A 72 10.69 -21.21 4.31
CA PRO A 72 9.38 -21.55 4.85
C PRO A 72 9.49 -22.62 5.94
N LEU A 73 8.66 -22.48 6.98
CA LEU A 73 8.46 -23.53 7.97
C LEU A 73 7.69 -24.70 7.33
N ASP A 74 7.84 -25.89 7.93
CA ASP A 74 7.01 -27.04 7.55
C ASP A 74 5.51 -26.65 7.66
N PRO A 75 4.72 -26.79 6.57
CA PRO A 75 3.29 -26.52 6.60
C PRO A 75 2.52 -27.32 7.67
N ASN A 76 3.04 -28.47 8.08
CA ASN A 76 2.46 -29.32 9.12
C ASN A 76 2.93 -28.93 10.53
N SER A 77 3.81 -27.95 10.68
CA SER A 77 4.20 -27.46 12.00
C SER A 77 2.98 -26.82 12.71
N GLN A 78 2.94 -26.92 14.03
CA GLN A 78 1.86 -26.32 14.82
C GLN A 78 1.67 -24.83 14.53
N ILE A 79 2.77 -24.08 14.39
CA ILE A 79 2.75 -22.66 14.09
C ILE A 79 2.11 -22.41 12.72
N SER A 80 2.55 -23.15 11.69
CA SER A 80 2.01 -22.99 10.33
C SER A 80 0.52 -23.30 10.29
N GLN A 81 0.09 -24.38 10.95
CA GLN A 81 -1.32 -24.74 11.02
C GLN A 81 -2.17 -23.67 11.72
N GLN A 82 -1.69 -23.13 12.85
CA GLN A 82 -2.40 -22.07 13.57
C GLN A 82 -2.55 -20.79 12.74
N VAL A 83 -1.48 -20.34 12.10
CA VAL A 83 -1.52 -19.16 11.22
C VAL A 83 -2.45 -19.40 10.04
N HIS A 84 -2.39 -20.59 9.45
CA HIS A 84 -3.23 -20.98 8.32
C HIS A 84 -4.72 -20.99 8.68
N GLU A 85 -5.07 -21.56 9.85
CA GLU A 85 -6.45 -21.57 10.35
C GLU A 85 -6.99 -20.14 10.53
N VAL A 86 -6.20 -19.25 11.16
CA VAL A 86 -6.58 -17.85 11.35
C VAL A 86 -6.81 -17.17 10.00
N ALA A 87 -5.87 -17.30 9.07
CA ALA A 87 -5.96 -16.70 7.74
C ALA A 87 -7.19 -17.20 6.97
N GLN A 88 -7.44 -18.51 6.96
CA GLN A 88 -8.60 -19.09 6.26
C GLN A 88 -9.93 -18.58 6.81
N ARG A 89 -10.05 -18.44 8.14
CA ARG A 89 -11.27 -17.91 8.76
C ARG A 89 -11.51 -16.45 8.37
N ILE A 90 -10.46 -15.64 8.28
CA ILE A 90 -10.57 -14.24 7.83
C ILE A 90 -10.94 -14.19 6.35
N ILE A 91 -10.24 -14.94 5.50
CA ILE A 91 -10.48 -14.98 4.05
C ILE A 91 -11.94 -15.37 3.75
N ALA A 92 -12.48 -16.35 4.48
CA ALA A 92 -13.87 -16.77 4.33
C ALA A 92 -14.90 -15.66 4.64
N LYS A 93 -14.50 -14.59 5.34
CA LYS A 93 -15.38 -13.47 5.71
C LYS A 93 -15.22 -12.23 4.84
N ILE A 94 -14.27 -12.23 3.91
CA ILE A 94 -14.03 -11.09 3.03
C ILE A 94 -15.30 -10.68 2.27
N PRO A 95 -16.03 -11.60 1.58
CA PRO A 95 -17.21 -11.19 0.82
C PRO A 95 -18.28 -10.51 1.69
N GLU A 96 -18.52 -11.02 2.90
CA GLU A 96 -19.49 -10.45 3.85
C GLU A 96 -19.11 -9.04 4.28
N VAL A 97 -17.84 -8.81 4.56
CA VAL A 97 -17.32 -7.50 5.00
C VAL A 97 -17.31 -6.50 3.83
N GLU A 98 -16.90 -6.92 2.62
CA GLU A 98 -16.93 -6.08 1.43
C GLU A 98 -18.37 -5.64 1.10
N ASP A 99 -19.34 -6.56 1.15
CA ASP A 99 -20.77 -6.25 0.92
C ASP A 99 -21.28 -5.23 1.95
N ALA A 100 -20.96 -5.42 3.23
CA ALA A 100 -21.38 -4.51 4.28
C ALA A 100 -20.80 -3.10 4.07
N LEU A 101 -19.49 -2.99 3.83
CA LEU A 101 -18.81 -1.71 3.60
C LEU A 101 -19.32 -0.99 2.35
N ALA A 102 -19.43 -1.70 1.24
CA ALA A 102 -19.91 -1.11 0.00
C ALA A 102 -21.39 -0.63 0.12
N SER A 103 -22.22 -1.39 0.83
CA SER A 103 -23.61 -1.03 1.11
C SER A 103 -23.72 0.24 1.95
N GLU A 104 -22.83 0.46 2.93
CA GLU A 104 -22.79 1.66 3.74
C GLU A 104 -22.57 2.92 2.88
N HIS A 105 -21.82 2.79 1.80
CA HIS A 105 -21.54 3.86 0.83
C HIS A 105 -22.55 3.90 -0.35
N GLY A 106 -23.57 3.04 -0.35
CA GLY A 106 -24.54 2.93 -1.44
C GLY A 106 -23.92 2.43 -2.75
N MET A 107 -22.84 1.64 -2.66
CA MET A 107 -22.09 1.08 -3.79
C MET A 107 -22.20 -0.45 -3.81
N GLN A 108 -21.75 -1.05 -4.89
CA GLN A 108 -21.61 -2.50 -4.99
C GLN A 108 -20.19 -2.91 -4.58
N ALA A 109 -20.07 -4.02 -3.87
CA ALA A 109 -18.78 -4.58 -3.49
C ALA A 109 -17.97 -4.97 -4.75
N PRO A 110 -16.68 -4.65 -4.79
CA PRO A 110 -15.85 -4.94 -5.96
C PRO A 110 -15.44 -6.41 -6.05
N HIS A 111 -15.50 -7.16 -4.94
CA HIS A 111 -15.11 -8.57 -4.82
C HIS A 111 -13.75 -8.87 -5.47
N VAL A 112 -12.76 -8.02 -5.17
CA VAL A 112 -11.40 -8.15 -5.72
C VAL A 112 -10.73 -9.45 -5.30
N GLU A 113 -11.13 -10.00 -4.16
CA GLU A 113 -10.65 -11.27 -3.60
C GLU A 113 -10.92 -12.47 -4.50
N THR A 114 -11.94 -12.40 -5.37
CA THR A 114 -12.28 -13.47 -6.33
C THR A 114 -11.19 -13.71 -7.37
N ALA A 115 -10.37 -12.69 -7.64
CA ALA A 115 -9.20 -12.79 -8.52
C ALA A 115 -7.94 -13.28 -7.78
N PHE A 116 -7.99 -13.39 -6.45
CA PHE A 116 -6.84 -13.77 -5.64
C PHE A 116 -6.64 -15.30 -5.64
N ASP A 117 -5.38 -15.68 -5.61
CA ASP A 117 -4.94 -17.05 -5.46
C ASP A 117 -4.26 -17.15 -4.08
N TRP A 118 -5.09 -17.37 -3.07
CA TRP A 118 -4.69 -17.35 -1.68
C TRP A 118 -3.65 -18.40 -1.35
N ASP A 119 -2.54 -17.98 -0.79
CA ASP A 119 -1.45 -18.83 -0.31
C ASP A 119 -0.86 -18.22 0.96
N VAL A 120 -0.73 -19.03 2.01
CA VAL A 120 -0.29 -18.59 3.33
C VAL A 120 0.92 -19.38 3.75
N ASN A 121 2.03 -18.70 3.99
CA ASN A 121 3.26 -19.35 4.44
C ASN A 121 3.84 -18.66 5.67
N VAL A 122 4.40 -19.46 6.58
CA VAL A 122 5.20 -18.96 7.71
C VAL A 122 6.66 -19.07 7.35
N LEU A 123 7.38 -17.97 7.43
CA LEU A 123 8.81 -17.89 7.11
C LEU A 123 9.64 -17.95 8.39
N LYS A 124 10.72 -18.74 8.36
CA LYS A 124 11.63 -18.86 9.51
C LYS A 124 12.51 -17.61 9.61
N SER A 125 12.14 -16.71 10.49
CA SER A 125 12.90 -15.47 10.74
C SER A 125 12.54 -14.91 12.11
N ASP A 126 13.48 -14.22 12.76
CA ASP A 126 13.27 -13.50 14.01
C ASP A 126 12.63 -12.12 13.79
N GLN A 127 12.39 -11.73 12.55
CA GLN A 127 11.69 -10.48 12.23
C GLN A 127 10.25 -10.52 12.72
N VAL A 128 9.80 -9.41 13.31
CA VAL A 128 8.40 -9.21 13.71
C VAL A 128 7.69 -8.54 12.55
N ASN A 129 7.17 -9.35 11.61
CA ASN A 129 6.55 -8.85 10.39
C ASN A 129 5.56 -9.85 9.80
N ALA A 130 4.58 -9.32 9.05
CA ALA A 130 3.72 -10.07 8.15
C ALA A 130 3.40 -9.18 6.94
N PHE A 131 2.93 -9.75 5.85
CA PHE A 131 2.44 -9.00 4.69
C PHE A 131 1.47 -9.83 3.86
N CYS A 132 0.57 -9.15 3.16
CA CYS A 132 -0.26 -9.70 2.10
C CYS A 132 0.05 -8.97 0.78
N LEU A 133 0.64 -9.69 -0.15
CA LEU A 133 0.93 -9.16 -1.49
C LEU A 133 -0.31 -9.22 -2.38
N PRO A 134 -0.42 -8.34 -3.38
CA PRO A 134 -1.49 -8.39 -4.36
C PRO A 134 -1.64 -9.80 -4.97
N GLY A 135 -2.89 -10.24 -5.10
CA GLY A 135 -3.19 -11.60 -5.55
C GLY A 135 -3.28 -12.63 -4.44
N GLY A 136 -3.22 -12.22 -3.15
CA GLY A 136 -3.53 -13.07 -2.00
C GLY A 136 -2.36 -13.90 -1.48
N LYS A 137 -1.11 -13.48 -1.73
CA LYS A 137 0.08 -14.17 -1.21
C LYS A 137 0.45 -13.61 0.16
N ILE A 138 0.21 -14.38 1.22
CA ILE A 138 0.43 -14.00 2.62
C ILE A 138 1.70 -14.68 3.13
N ALA A 139 2.56 -13.90 3.77
CA ALA A 139 3.68 -14.42 4.52
C ALA A 139 3.72 -13.84 5.93
N VAL A 140 3.97 -14.69 6.90
CA VAL A 140 4.11 -14.36 8.32
C VAL A 140 5.49 -14.80 8.78
N TYR A 141 6.27 -13.88 9.32
CA TYR A 141 7.56 -14.23 9.91
C TYR A 141 7.37 -14.86 11.28
N SER A 142 8.09 -15.94 11.55
CA SER A 142 7.94 -16.68 12.82
C SER A 142 8.19 -15.84 14.06
N GLY A 143 9.01 -14.78 13.96
CA GLY A 143 9.24 -13.82 15.04
C GLY A 143 8.00 -13.01 15.44
N LEU A 144 6.98 -12.92 14.58
CA LEU A 144 5.70 -12.26 14.92
C LEU A 144 4.86 -13.11 15.89
N VAL A 145 4.94 -14.43 15.81
CA VAL A 145 4.06 -15.34 16.58
C VAL A 145 4.14 -15.12 18.09
N PRO A 146 5.33 -15.04 18.72
CA PRO A 146 5.42 -14.77 20.15
C PRO A 146 4.97 -13.34 20.51
N VAL A 147 5.00 -12.38 19.59
CA VAL A 147 4.54 -10.99 19.79
C VAL A 147 3.02 -10.94 19.75
N ALA A 148 2.39 -11.60 18.79
CA ALA A 148 0.94 -11.71 18.70
C ALA A 148 0.32 -12.45 19.90
N GLN A 149 1.07 -13.35 20.56
CA GLN A 149 0.71 -14.08 21.78
C GLN A 149 -0.49 -15.04 21.65
N ASN A 150 -1.52 -14.67 20.88
CA ASN A 150 -2.75 -15.46 20.72
C ASN A 150 -3.33 -15.33 19.31
N ALA A 151 -4.37 -16.13 19.02
CA ALA A 151 -5.01 -16.15 17.70
C ALA A 151 -5.80 -14.86 17.40
N ASP A 152 -6.32 -14.18 18.42
CA ASP A 152 -7.08 -12.94 18.23
C ASP A 152 -6.17 -11.80 17.76
N ALA A 153 -5.02 -11.61 18.40
CA ALA A 153 -4.04 -10.62 17.96
C ALA A 153 -3.45 -10.98 16.58
N MET A 154 -3.19 -12.26 16.30
CA MET A 154 -2.77 -12.71 14.97
C MET A 154 -3.83 -12.40 13.92
N ALA A 155 -5.11 -12.55 14.26
CA ALA A 155 -6.21 -12.24 13.35
C ALA A 155 -6.31 -10.74 13.04
N VAL A 156 -6.06 -9.89 14.02
CA VAL A 156 -5.99 -8.43 13.79
C VAL A 156 -4.86 -8.09 12.82
N VAL A 157 -3.66 -8.62 13.03
CA VAL A 157 -2.52 -8.38 12.12
C VAL A 157 -2.81 -8.89 10.72
N LEU A 158 -3.30 -10.12 10.58
CA LEU A 158 -3.62 -10.68 9.26
C LEU A 158 -4.78 -9.94 8.58
N GLY A 159 -5.79 -9.51 9.34
CA GLY A 159 -6.87 -8.68 8.85
C GLY A 159 -6.36 -7.36 8.28
N HIS A 160 -5.45 -6.69 8.98
CA HIS A 160 -4.78 -5.47 8.53
C HIS A 160 -4.01 -5.68 7.21
N GLU A 161 -3.18 -6.73 7.13
CA GLU A 161 -2.39 -7.01 5.93
C GLU A 161 -3.27 -7.39 4.73
N ILE A 162 -4.32 -8.18 4.95
CA ILE A 162 -5.30 -8.53 3.93
C ILE A 162 -6.03 -7.28 3.43
N SER A 163 -6.39 -6.37 4.32
CA SER A 163 -7.05 -5.10 3.97
C SER A 163 -6.20 -4.23 3.05
N HIS A 164 -4.87 -4.18 3.24
CA HIS A 164 -3.97 -3.49 2.31
C HIS A 164 -4.09 -4.02 0.88
N ALA A 165 -4.22 -5.34 0.71
CA ALA A 165 -4.36 -5.96 -0.60
C ALA A 165 -5.76 -5.71 -1.20
N LEU A 166 -6.83 -5.82 -0.41
CA LEU A 166 -8.21 -5.58 -0.84
C LEU A 166 -8.46 -4.11 -1.24
N LEU A 167 -7.92 -3.16 -0.47
CA LEU A 167 -7.98 -1.72 -0.73
C LEU A 167 -6.98 -1.26 -1.80
N ARG A 168 -6.21 -2.17 -2.38
CA ARG A 168 -5.24 -1.93 -3.44
C ARG A 168 -4.23 -0.82 -3.09
N HIS A 169 -3.82 -0.73 -1.83
CA HIS A 169 -2.85 0.27 -1.38
C HIS A 169 -1.52 0.18 -2.13
N GLY A 170 -1.13 -1.02 -2.58
CA GLY A 170 0.03 -1.22 -3.44
C GLY A 170 -0.07 -0.47 -4.78
N ALA A 171 -1.20 -0.58 -5.49
CA ALA A 171 -1.44 0.11 -6.76
C ALA A 171 -1.50 1.64 -6.57
N GLN A 172 -2.08 2.10 -5.48
CA GLN A 172 -2.11 3.51 -5.12
C GLN A 172 -0.67 4.05 -4.93
N ARG A 173 0.16 3.34 -4.15
CA ARG A 173 1.58 3.70 -3.91
C ARG A 173 2.39 3.70 -5.23
N MET A 174 2.19 2.71 -6.11
CA MET A 174 2.85 2.67 -7.42
C MET A 174 2.46 3.88 -8.28
N THR A 175 1.19 4.29 -8.24
CA THR A 175 0.69 5.46 -8.96
C THR A 175 1.34 6.75 -8.45
N GLU A 176 1.47 6.91 -7.13
CA GLU A 176 2.15 8.05 -6.53
C GLU A 176 3.64 8.10 -6.87
N GLN A 177 4.34 6.97 -6.77
CA GLN A 177 5.76 6.87 -7.14
C GLN A 177 6.00 7.25 -8.60
N LYS A 178 5.09 6.86 -9.50
CA LYS A 178 5.17 7.25 -10.92
C LYS A 178 5.05 8.77 -11.09
N LEU A 179 4.10 9.41 -10.41
CA LEU A 179 3.96 10.87 -10.44
C LEU A 179 5.18 11.58 -9.84
N GLU A 180 5.71 11.06 -8.75
CA GLU A 180 6.92 11.57 -8.12
C GLU A 180 8.12 11.50 -9.07
N GLN A 181 8.35 10.36 -9.74
CA GLN A 181 9.43 10.20 -10.72
C GLN A 181 9.29 11.17 -11.89
N ILE A 182 8.08 11.35 -12.43
CA ILE A 182 7.81 12.31 -13.50
C ILE A 182 8.07 13.73 -12.99
N GLY A 183 7.71 14.06 -11.75
CA GLY A 183 8.01 15.35 -11.13
C GLY A 183 9.50 15.61 -10.98
N GLN A 184 10.27 14.63 -10.56
CA GLN A 184 11.73 14.70 -10.47
C GLN A 184 12.37 14.93 -11.85
N MET A 185 11.90 14.20 -12.87
CA MET A 185 12.39 14.39 -14.26
C MET A 185 12.06 15.79 -14.79
N ALA A 186 10.85 16.29 -14.52
CA ALA A 186 10.45 17.63 -14.94
C ALA A 186 11.27 18.71 -14.22
N GLY A 187 11.55 18.56 -12.95
CA GLY A 187 12.42 19.45 -12.19
C GLY A 187 13.83 19.49 -12.75
N ALA A 188 14.42 18.33 -13.00
CA ALA A 188 15.76 18.24 -13.61
C ALA A 188 15.77 18.89 -15.02
N ALA A 189 14.79 18.59 -15.87
CA ALA A 189 14.67 19.16 -17.22
C ALA A 189 14.44 20.69 -17.22
N SER A 190 13.80 21.21 -16.15
CA SER A 190 13.59 22.65 -15.98
C SER A 190 14.85 23.40 -15.53
N GLY A 191 15.90 22.69 -15.11
CA GLY A 191 17.15 23.24 -14.63
C GLY A 191 17.15 23.50 -13.11
N MET A 192 16.32 22.80 -12.34
CA MET A 192 16.41 22.78 -10.88
C MET A 192 17.75 22.19 -10.45
N ASP A 193 18.39 22.82 -9.48
CA ASP A 193 19.54 22.23 -8.79
C ASP A 193 19.10 21.20 -7.73
N GLN A 194 20.05 20.46 -7.20
CA GLN A 194 19.78 19.40 -6.22
C GLN A 194 19.13 19.94 -4.94
N GLN A 195 19.51 21.13 -4.50
CA GLN A 195 18.95 21.73 -3.28
C GLN A 195 17.48 22.14 -3.48
N GLN A 196 17.17 22.73 -4.63
CA GLN A 196 15.79 23.06 -5.01
C GLN A 196 14.92 21.82 -5.10
N MET A 197 15.44 20.75 -5.73
CA MET A 197 14.73 19.46 -5.84
C MET A 197 14.46 18.87 -4.46
N GLN A 198 15.47 18.83 -3.56
CA GLN A 198 15.29 18.35 -2.20
C GLN A 198 14.23 19.15 -1.43
N ALA A 199 14.22 20.47 -1.58
CA ALA A 199 13.20 21.31 -0.94
C ALA A 199 11.78 21.00 -1.44
N VAL A 200 11.60 20.84 -2.75
CA VAL A 200 10.31 20.47 -3.35
C VAL A 200 9.87 19.09 -2.86
N MET A 201 10.77 18.10 -2.87
CA MET A 201 10.45 16.74 -2.41
C MET A 201 10.15 16.69 -0.92
N ALA A 202 10.80 17.49 -0.09
CA ALA A 202 10.50 17.61 1.33
C ALA A 202 9.07 18.16 1.55
N VAL A 203 8.69 19.22 0.83
CA VAL A 203 7.33 19.78 0.90
C VAL A 203 6.29 18.74 0.45
N TYR A 204 6.55 18.02 -0.64
CA TYR A 204 5.67 16.94 -1.11
C TYR A 204 5.56 15.83 -0.07
N GLY A 205 6.67 15.36 0.47
CA GLY A 205 6.71 14.29 1.46
C GLY A 205 5.90 14.63 2.72
N TYR A 206 6.14 15.81 3.31
CA TYR A 206 5.43 16.24 4.53
C TYR A 206 3.97 16.65 4.27
N GLY A 207 3.69 17.29 3.15
CA GLY A 207 2.37 17.84 2.85
C GLY A 207 1.39 16.84 2.20
N HIS A 208 1.89 15.79 1.57
CA HIS A 208 1.05 14.83 0.84
C HIS A 208 1.39 13.38 1.15
N ALA A 209 2.59 12.92 0.91
CA ALA A 209 2.92 11.49 0.97
C ALA A 209 2.73 10.89 2.37
N LEU A 210 3.16 11.57 3.43
CA LEU A 210 3.00 11.08 4.80
C LEU A 210 1.53 11.07 5.28
N PRO A 211 0.72 12.14 5.08
CA PRO A 211 -0.70 12.09 5.39
C PRO A 211 -1.44 10.99 4.62
N TYR A 212 -1.09 10.78 3.36
CA TYR A 212 -1.70 9.75 2.54
C TYR A 212 -1.36 8.33 3.05
N ALA A 213 -0.10 8.08 3.39
CA ALA A 213 0.32 6.82 3.98
C ALA A 213 -0.41 6.54 5.31
N ARG A 214 -0.52 7.53 6.21
CA ARG A 214 -1.27 7.39 7.46
C ARG A 214 -2.75 7.06 7.23
N LYS A 215 -3.34 7.65 6.20
CA LYS A 215 -4.72 7.36 5.82
C LYS A 215 -4.88 5.90 5.40
N GLN A 216 -3.95 5.37 4.60
CA GLN A 216 -3.95 3.97 4.19
C GLN A 216 -3.85 3.02 5.39
N GLU A 217 -3.01 3.35 6.38
CA GLU A 217 -2.91 2.57 7.61
C GLU A 217 -4.24 2.58 8.40
N THR A 218 -4.87 3.78 8.56
CA THR A 218 -6.19 3.87 9.23
C THR A 218 -7.25 3.04 8.51
N GLN A 219 -7.30 3.07 7.19
CA GLN A 219 -8.23 2.28 6.41
C GLN A 219 -7.98 0.76 6.56
N ALA A 220 -6.70 0.36 6.61
CA ALA A 220 -6.33 -1.04 6.83
C ALA A 220 -6.67 -1.49 8.26
N ASP A 221 -6.49 -0.64 9.25
CA ASP A 221 -6.88 -0.90 10.64
C ASP A 221 -8.39 -1.09 10.75
N GLU A 222 -9.19 -0.16 10.22
CA GLU A 222 -10.65 -0.21 10.29
C GLU A 222 -11.21 -1.48 9.64
N MET A 223 -10.84 -1.76 8.39
CA MET A 223 -11.29 -2.94 7.67
C MET A 223 -10.74 -4.23 8.31
N GLY A 224 -9.49 -4.22 8.77
CA GLY A 224 -8.85 -5.37 9.41
C GLY A 224 -9.53 -5.78 10.71
N LEU A 225 -9.93 -4.80 11.53
CA LEU A 225 -10.72 -5.04 12.74
C LEU A 225 -12.11 -5.62 12.42
N MET A 226 -12.75 -5.16 11.34
CA MET A 226 -14.03 -5.70 10.87
C MET A 226 -13.88 -7.14 10.41
N LEU A 227 -12.83 -7.46 9.65
CA LEU A 227 -12.52 -8.82 9.20
C LEU A 227 -12.26 -9.76 10.39
N ALA A 228 -11.46 -9.34 11.36
CA ALA A 228 -11.20 -10.11 12.58
C ALA A 228 -12.50 -10.37 13.36
N ALA A 229 -13.33 -9.35 13.55
CA ALA A 229 -14.61 -9.48 14.24
C ALA A 229 -15.59 -10.41 13.50
N ALA A 230 -15.71 -10.27 12.17
CA ALA A 230 -16.56 -11.13 11.34
C ALA A 230 -16.08 -12.60 11.40
N ALA A 231 -14.78 -12.84 11.50
CA ALA A 231 -14.19 -14.16 11.69
C ALA A 231 -14.29 -14.70 13.14
N CYS A 232 -15.04 -14.00 14.03
CA CYS A 232 -15.24 -14.33 15.44
C CYS A 232 -13.97 -14.29 16.29
N TYR A 233 -13.02 -13.40 15.94
CA TYR A 233 -11.89 -13.05 16.79
C TYR A 233 -12.17 -11.76 17.58
N ASN A 234 -11.51 -11.59 18.73
CA ASN A 234 -11.65 -10.39 19.55
C ASN A 234 -10.83 -9.22 18.98
N PRO A 235 -11.44 -8.19 18.36
CA PRO A 235 -10.69 -7.09 17.76
C PRO A 235 -10.03 -6.17 18.79
N ARG A 236 -10.32 -6.33 20.10
CA ARG A 236 -9.68 -5.55 21.17
C ARG A 236 -8.27 -6.02 21.50
N GLU A 237 -7.83 -7.12 20.92
CA GLU A 237 -6.44 -7.60 20.97
C GLU A 237 -5.53 -6.87 19.95
N ALA A 238 -6.02 -5.81 19.31
CA ALA A 238 -5.20 -4.91 18.52
C ALA A 238 -4.11 -4.30 19.41
N ILE A 239 -2.85 -4.50 19.02
CA ILE A 239 -1.65 -4.10 19.77
C ILE A 239 -1.21 -2.70 19.30
#